data_4fe44cb39b15b81f02101ae86c396ee6
#
_entry.id   4fe44cb39b15b81f02101ae86c396ee6
#
_cell.length_a   1.000
_cell.length_b   1.000
_cell.length_c   1.000
_cell.angle_alpha   90.00
_cell.angle_beta   90.00
_cell.angle_gamma   90.00
#
_symmetry.space_group_name_H-M   'P 1'
#
loop_
_entity.id
_entity.type
_entity.pdbx_description
1 polymer ?
#
loop_
_entity_poly.entity_id
_entity_poly.type
_entity_poly.pdbx_seq_one_letter_code
_entity_poly.pdbx_strand_id
1 'polypeptide(L)'
;MIRIDRRRLLKLSGAGAVAAGTGGLAGILASGRAPAYAQGTSVHWLRWSDFVPASDQLLRTKILPEGEKALGLKLNFEMVNANDIQARVTSAIQSGSGPDIILALNNWPQLYTESLADVSDVADEIGKSQGGFYDISKAVATVGGKWIGVPWATGGGLVTYRKSWFEEIGYSGGKFPDTWDALRDAGKKLKAKGRPLGQTLGHTFGDAPGFWYPYLWSWGGKEVEADGKTVALNSQAAIDSVKYAVPFWKEAFDEGGLAWDDSSNNRAFLSGSIGATNNGASIYLEAKKKPDSYLTDKGTPMWQDILHAPLPKGAGGQFNLPGSFTNMLMGYSKNQKPAKDFLRWVSSKPVFEQWFTSQQGYTDGATRYWEEDPVWGKDPVLLPFRDIPNKGRLMGYAGPPGRASAEAQTKYILVDMYAKAVQGMPAEDAVKWAHGELVKIYS
;
A
#
# COMPACT_ATOMS: atom_id res chain seq x y z
N MET A 1 -2.00 -35.66 -56.40
CA MET A 1 -1.04 -34.89 -55.58
C MET A 1 -1.16 -33.41 -55.94
N ILE A 2 -1.79 -32.61 -55.06
CA ILE A 2 -1.97 -31.17 -55.27
C ILE A 2 -0.71 -30.48 -54.71
N ARG A 3 0.12 -29.92 -55.60
CA ARG A 3 1.24 -29.07 -55.19
C ARG A 3 0.75 -27.74 -54.67
N ILE A 4 0.87 -27.50 -53.40
CA ILE A 4 0.57 -26.19 -52.79
C ILE A 4 1.85 -25.33 -53.01
N ASP A 5 1.63 -24.22 -53.75
CA ASP A 5 2.64 -23.22 -54.07
C ASP A 5 3.09 -22.46 -52.78
N ARG A 6 4.40 -22.37 -52.54
CA ARG A 6 5.01 -21.65 -51.41
C ARG A 6 4.51 -20.19 -51.25
N ARG A 7 4.17 -19.54 -52.36
CA ARG A 7 3.61 -18.18 -52.35
C ARG A 7 2.19 -18.10 -51.78
N ARG A 8 1.38 -19.14 -51.89
CA ARG A 8 0.04 -19.24 -51.29
C ARG A 8 0.13 -19.52 -49.80
N LEU A 9 1.11 -20.27 -49.35
CA LEU A 9 1.36 -20.52 -47.92
C LEU A 9 1.79 -19.25 -47.20
N LEU A 10 2.63 -18.41 -47.81
CA LEU A 10 3.09 -17.13 -47.26
C LEU A 10 1.98 -16.07 -47.23
N LYS A 11 1.00 -16.13 -48.14
CA LYS A 11 -0.19 -15.21 -48.09
C LYS A 11 -1.19 -15.62 -47.03
N LEU A 12 -1.31 -16.87 -46.67
CA LEU A 12 -2.16 -17.37 -45.60
C LEU A 12 -1.56 -17.14 -44.20
N SER A 13 -0.23 -17.17 -44.06
CA SER A 13 0.47 -16.84 -42.80
C SER A 13 0.53 -15.32 -42.55
N GLY A 14 0.47 -14.47 -43.58
CA GLY A 14 0.46 -13.02 -43.43
C GLY A 14 -0.91 -12.43 -42.97
N ALA A 15 -2.01 -13.09 -43.28
CA ALA A 15 -3.35 -12.64 -42.89
C ALA A 15 -3.72 -12.99 -41.43
N GLY A 16 -3.06 -14.01 -40.86
CA GLY A 16 -3.27 -14.38 -39.44
C GLY A 16 -2.50 -13.51 -38.44
N ALA A 17 -1.41 -12.85 -38.91
CA ALA A 17 -0.56 -12.07 -38.01
C ALA A 17 -1.08 -10.63 -37.76
N VAL A 18 -1.96 -10.10 -38.61
CA VAL A 18 -2.51 -8.72 -38.48
C VAL A 18 -3.73 -8.66 -37.55
N ALA A 19 -4.44 -9.79 -37.34
CA ALA A 19 -5.58 -9.85 -36.43
C ALA A 19 -5.22 -10.01 -34.95
N ALA A 20 -3.97 -10.40 -34.62
CA ALA A 20 -3.51 -10.60 -33.24
C ALA A 20 -2.99 -9.32 -32.57
N GLY A 21 -2.93 -8.19 -33.29
CA GLY A 21 -2.32 -6.93 -32.84
C GLY A 21 -3.28 -5.89 -32.24
N THR A 22 -4.59 -6.09 -32.30
CA THR A 22 -5.60 -5.06 -31.93
C THR A 22 -6.64 -5.51 -30.92
N GLY A 23 -6.49 -6.70 -30.35
CA GLY A 23 -7.42 -7.20 -29.34
C GLY A 23 -6.92 -6.92 -27.93
N GLY A 24 -7.46 -5.89 -27.28
CA GLY A 24 -7.32 -5.70 -25.83
C GLY A 24 -7.82 -6.92 -25.02
N LEU A 25 -7.94 -6.78 -23.72
CA LEU A 25 -8.41 -7.84 -22.80
C LEU A 25 -9.65 -8.61 -23.33
N ALA A 26 -10.61 -7.86 -23.89
CA ALA A 26 -11.82 -8.45 -24.48
C ALA A 26 -11.50 -9.45 -25.62
N GLY A 27 -10.49 -9.19 -26.43
CA GLY A 27 -10.04 -10.09 -27.51
C GLY A 27 -9.39 -11.36 -26.97
N ILE A 28 -8.57 -11.26 -25.93
CA ILE A 28 -7.92 -12.41 -25.26
C ILE A 28 -8.98 -13.29 -24.58
N LEU A 29 -9.89 -12.69 -23.83
CA LEU A 29 -10.95 -13.41 -23.11
C LEU A 29 -12.01 -14.01 -24.06
N ALA A 30 -12.41 -13.28 -25.11
CA ALA A 30 -13.43 -13.74 -26.04
C ALA A 30 -12.95 -14.82 -27.03
N SER A 31 -11.66 -14.80 -27.39
CA SER A 31 -11.12 -15.78 -28.34
C SER A 31 -10.88 -17.16 -27.72
N GLY A 32 -10.74 -17.25 -26.40
CA GLY A 32 -10.36 -18.48 -25.71
C GLY A 32 -9.01 -19.07 -26.19
N ARG A 33 -8.23 -18.27 -26.94
CA ARG A 33 -6.93 -18.68 -27.49
C ARG A 33 -5.83 -17.82 -26.90
N ALA A 34 -4.79 -18.48 -26.40
CA ALA A 34 -3.57 -17.82 -25.92
C ALA A 34 -2.95 -16.96 -27.05
N PRO A 35 -2.41 -15.76 -26.73
CA PRO A 35 -1.60 -14.99 -27.66
C PRO A 35 -0.43 -15.84 -28.21
N ALA A 36 -0.10 -15.66 -29.50
CA ALA A 36 1.03 -16.36 -30.10
C ALA A 36 2.34 -15.68 -29.69
N TYR A 37 2.99 -16.20 -28.67
CA TYR A 37 4.36 -15.83 -28.27
C TYR A 37 5.39 -16.82 -28.81
N ALA A 38 6.66 -16.40 -28.82
CA ALA A 38 7.77 -17.32 -29.10
C ALA A 38 7.76 -18.43 -28.03
N GLN A 39 8.05 -19.66 -28.47
CA GLN A 39 8.15 -20.79 -27.54
C GLN A 39 9.20 -20.51 -26.46
N GLY A 40 8.81 -20.65 -25.18
CA GLY A 40 9.68 -20.34 -24.04
C GLY A 40 9.63 -18.89 -23.55
N THR A 41 8.72 -18.03 -24.07
CA THR A 41 8.52 -16.69 -23.51
C THR A 41 8.15 -16.77 -22.04
N SER A 42 8.85 -15.98 -21.22
CA SER A 42 8.67 -15.93 -19.77
C SER A 42 8.51 -14.49 -19.32
N VAL A 43 7.59 -14.23 -18.39
CA VAL A 43 7.43 -12.95 -17.71
C VAL A 43 7.76 -13.14 -16.23
N HIS A 44 8.65 -12.31 -15.70
CA HIS A 44 9.07 -12.35 -14.32
C HIS A 44 8.37 -11.24 -13.53
N TRP A 45 7.54 -11.62 -12.55
CA TRP A 45 6.83 -10.73 -11.65
C TRP A 45 7.39 -10.81 -10.24
N LEU A 46 7.98 -9.71 -9.77
CA LEU A 46 8.45 -9.52 -8.40
C LEU A 46 7.41 -8.73 -7.59
N ARG A 47 7.07 -9.22 -6.41
CA ARG A 47 6.25 -8.50 -5.45
C ARG A 47 6.73 -8.71 -4.00
N TRP A 48 6.18 -7.94 -3.08
CA TRP A 48 6.40 -8.16 -1.66
C TRP A 48 5.56 -9.34 -1.13
N SER A 49 6.04 -9.96 -0.05
CA SER A 49 5.28 -10.99 0.67
C SER A 49 4.14 -10.35 1.46
N ASP A 50 2.91 -10.76 1.18
CA ASP A 50 1.69 -10.14 1.70
C ASP A 50 1.48 -10.45 3.19
N PHE A 51 0.88 -9.52 3.94
CA PHE A 51 0.43 -9.75 5.32
C PHE A 51 -0.80 -10.65 5.41
N VAL A 52 -1.41 -11.01 4.27
CA VAL A 52 -2.41 -12.06 4.13
C VAL A 52 -1.80 -13.23 3.33
N PRO A 53 -1.02 -14.13 3.95
CA PRO A 53 -0.28 -15.17 3.23
C PRO A 53 -1.14 -16.10 2.36
N ALA A 54 -2.44 -16.20 2.67
CA ALA A 54 -3.37 -16.98 1.86
C ALA A 54 -3.53 -16.42 0.44
N SER A 55 -3.40 -15.10 0.26
CA SER A 55 -3.48 -14.46 -1.05
C SER A 55 -2.25 -14.76 -1.90
N ASP A 56 -1.06 -14.78 -1.30
CA ASP A 56 0.18 -15.17 -1.98
C ASP A 56 0.16 -16.65 -2.39
N GLN A 57 -0.37 -17.51 -1.51
CA GLN A 57 -0.57 -18.92 -1.81
C GLN A 57 -1.53 -19.10 -2.99
N LEU A 58 -2.67 -18.37 -3.00
CA LEU A 58 -3.64 -18.42 -4.09
C LEU A 58 -3.04 -17.95 -5.42
N LEU A 59 -2.25 -16.87 -5.41
CA LEU A 59 -1.50 -16.45 -6.60
C LEU A 59 -0.63 -17.59 -7.12
N ARG A 60 0.19 -18.18 -6.27
CA ARG A 60 1.18 -19.21 -6.65
C ARG A 60 0.54 -20.50 -7.13
N THR A 61 -0.50 -20.98 -6.44
CA THR A 61 -1.05 -22.33 -6.66
C THR A 61 -2.21 -22.39 -7.65
N LYS A 62 -2.85 -21.26 -7.93
CA LYS A 62 -4.03 -21.20 -8.80
C LYS A 62 -3.92 -20.12 -9.88
N ILE A 63 -3.85 -18.85 -9.49
CA ILE A 63 -3.97 -17.75 -10.45
C ILE A 63 -2.85 -17.77 -11.49
N LEU A 64 -1.58 -17.91 -11.06
CA LEU A 64 -0.46 -17.93 -12.02
C LEU A 64 -0.46 -19.13 -12.95
N PRO A 65 -0.71 -20.38 -12.50
CA PRO A 65 -0.91 -21.51 -13.41
C PRO A 65 -2.07 -21.33 -14.41
N GLU A 66 -3.17 -20.71 -13.99
CA GLU A 66 -4.26 -20.33 -14.91
C GLU A 66 -3.79 -19.28 -15.93
N GLY A 67 -2.98 -18.31 -15.50
CA GLY A 67 -2.38 -17.28 -16.37
C GLY A 67 -1.41 -17.86 -17.39
N GLU A 68 -0.54 -18.79 -17.00
CA GLU A 68 0.37 -19.49 -17.92
C GLU A 68 -0.41 -20.19 -19.04
N LYS A 69 -1.49 -20.86 -18.67
CA LYS A 69 -2.35 -21.56 -19.63
C LYS A 69 -3.12 -20.57 -20.52
N ALA A 70 -3.69 -19.51 -19.94
CA ALA A 70 -4.50 -18.54 -20.67
C ALA A 70 -3.67 -17.71 -21.67
N LEU A 71 -2.42 -17.39 -21.30
CA LEU A 71 -1.55 -16.52 -22.08
C LEU A 71 -0.55 -17.29 -22.94
N GLY A 72 -0.34 -18.59 -22.69
CA GLY A 72 0.62 -19.40 -23.44
C GLY A 72 2.08 -19.02 -23.19
N LEU A 73 2.40 -18.57 -21.97
CA LEU A 73 3.75 -18.15 -21.56
C LEU A 73 4.08 -18.70 -20.16
N LYS A 74 5.32 -18.56 -19.73
CA LYS A 74 5.76 -18.89 -18.37
C LYS A 74 5.70 -17.67 -17.47
N LEU A 75 5.30 -17.87 -16.19
CA LEU A 75 5.24 -16.84 -15.17
C LEU A 75 6.21 -17.16 -14.04
N ASN A 76 7.31 -16.45 -13.98
CA ASN A 76 8.25 -16.52 -12.87
C ASN A 76 7.73 -15.58 -11.76
N PHE A 77 7.48 -16.13 -10.59
CA PHE A 77 6.92 -15.39 -9.46
C PHE A 77 7.91 -15.36 -8.29
N GLU A 78 8.38 -14.16 -7.98
CA GLU A 78 9.30 -13.90 -6.89
C GLU A 78 8.64 -13.03 -5.83
N MET A 79 8.89 -13.36 -4.55
CA MET A 79 8.44 -12.56 -3.41
C MET A 79 9.62 -12.25 -2.51
N VAL A 80 9.68 -10.99 -2.05
CA VAL A 80 10.68 -10.50 -1.09
C VAL A 80 10.00 -9.74 0.04
N ASN A 81 10.75 -9.44 1.10
CA ASN A 81 10.26 -8.49 2.11
C ASN A 81 10.03 -7.12 1.46
N ALA A 82 8.99 -6.41 1.88
CA ALA A 82 8.65 -5.10 1.32
C ALA A 82 9.80 -4.08 1.42
N ASN A 83 10.59 -4.15 2.51
CA ASN A 83 11.76 -3.29 2.70
C ASN A 83 12.89 -3.54 1.68
N ASP A 84 12.91 -4.71 1.04
CA ASP A 84 13.93 -5.08 0.04
C ASP A 84 13.56 -4.65 -1.39
N ILE A 85 12.30 -4.26 -1.64
CA ILE A 85 11.81 -3.91 -2.98
C ILE A 85 12.64 -2.81 -3.62
N GLN A 86 12.94 -1.73 -2.90
CA GLN A 86 13.69 -0.60 -3.47
C GLN A 86 15.13 -0.98 -3.86
N ALA A 87 15.80 -1.79 -3.04
CA ALA A 87 17.13 -2.31 -3.37
C ALA A 87 17.09 -3.19 -4.62
N ARG A 88 16.04 -4.03 -4.76
CA ARG A 88 15.82 -4.88 -5.94
C ARG A 88 15.55 -4.05 -7.20
N VAL A 89 14.72 -3.02 -7.12
CA VAL A 89 14.47 -2.09 -8.25
C VAL A 89 15.76 -1.40 -8.68
N THR A 90 16.49 -0.84 -7.73
CA THR A 90 17.75 -0.13 -8.00
C THR A 90 18.78 -1.03 -8.67
N SER A 91 18.98 -2.25 -8.14
CA SER A 91 19.89 -3.25 -8.72
C SER A 91 19.48 -3.65 -10.13
N ALA A 92 18.19 -3.87 -10.37
CA ALA A 92 17.66 -4.26 -11.68
C ALA A 92 17.84 -3.15 -12.73
N ILE A 93 17.60 -1.88 -12.34
CA ILE A 93 17.84 -0.71 -13.21
C ILE A 93 19.33 -0.58 -13.56
N GLN A 94 20.21 -0.67 -12.55
CA GLN A 94 21.66 -0.54 -12.76
C GLN A 94 22.25 -1.65 -13.66
N SER A 95 21.75 -2.88 -13.52
CA SER A 95 22.19 -4.01 -14.35
C SER A 95 21.52 -4.06 -15.73
N GLY A 96 20.43 -3.30 -15.94
CA GLY A 96 19.61 -3.38 -17.15
C GLY A 96 18.94 -4.75 -17.32
N SER A 97 18.74 -5.51 -16.23
CA SER A 97 18.18 -6.86 -16.25
C SER A 97 17.53 -7.21 -14.90
N GLY A 98 16.59 -8.18 -14.93
CA GLY A 98 15.87 -8.60 -13.72
C GLY A 98 14.40 -8.86 -13.99
N PRO A 99 13.52 -8.65 -12.99
CA PRO A 99 12.08 -8.82 -13.16
C PRO A 99 11.52 -7.89 -14.24
N ASP A 100 10.59 -8.40 -15.06
CA ASP A 100 9.88 -7.59 -16.05
C ASP A 100 8.89 -6.62 -15.39
N ILE A 101 8.22 -7.11 -14.33
CA ILE A 101 7.22 -6.37 -13.56
C ILE A 101 7.63 -6.39 -12.10
N ILE A 102 7.60 -5.21 -11.45
CA ILE A 102 7.84 -5.08 -10.02
C ILE A 102 6.68 -4.35 -9.36
N LEU A 103 6.07 -4.95 -8.33
CA LEU A 103 5.05 -4.30 -7.53
C LEU A 103 5.70 -3.33 -6.56
N ALA A 104 5.53 -2.03 -6.81
CA ALA A 104 5.99 -0.96 -5.93
C ALA A 104 4.91 -0.56 -4.92
N LEU A 105 5.35 0.06 -3.84
CA LEU A 105 4.53 0.52 -2.73
C LEU A 105 4.48 2.05 -2.72
N ASN A 106 3.40 2.62 -2.19
CA ASN A 106 3.23 4.05 -2.02
C ASN A 106 3.47 4.84 -3.33
N ASN A 107 4.20 5.93 -3.27
CA ASN A 107 4.59 6.74 -4.44
C ASN A 107 5.98 6.39 -5.02
N TRP A 108 6.53 5.22 -4.68
CA TRP A 108 7.84 4.77 -5.19
C TRP A 108 7.95 4.70 -6.71
N PRO A 109 6.89 4.42 -7.51
CA PRO A 109 7.02 4.47 -8.96
C PRO A 109 7.60 5.79 -9.47
N GLN A 110 7.34 6.89 -8.78
CA GLN A 110 7.81 8.22 -9.17
C GLN A 110 9.33 8.42 -9.00
N LEU A 111 10.00 7.59 -8.19
CA LEU A 111 11.47 7.56 -8.09
C LEU A 111 12.13 7.06 -9.36
N TYR A 112 11.44 6.20 -10.10
CA TYR A 112 12.01 5.40 -11.18
C TYR A 112 11.43 5.76 -12.55
N THR A 113 10.71 6.87 -12.68
CA THR A 113 9.95 7.28 -13.88
C THR A 113 10.70 7.06 -15.19
N GLU A 114 11.97 7.47 -15.25
CA GLU A 114 12.82 7.36 -16.46
C GLU A 114 13.20 5.91 -16.84
N SER A 115 13.04 4.99 -15.90
CA SER A 115 13.37 3.56 -16.06
C SER A 115 12.15 2.69 -16.29
N LEU A 116 10.96 3.28 -16.37
CA LEU A 116 9.69 2.57 -16.51
C LEU A 116 9.13 2.67 -17.93
N ALA A 117 8.47 1.62 -18.37
CA ALA A 117 7.74 1.64 -19.63
C ALA A 117 6.39 2.37 -19.48
N ASP A 118 5.96 3.03 -20.55
CA ASP A 118 4.62 3.59 -20.66
C ASP A 118 3.59 2.44 -20.73
N VAL A 119 2.67 2.41 -19.78
CA VAL A 119 1.58 1.42 -19.68
C VAL A 119 0.21 2.03 -19.78
N SER A 120 0.11 3.23 -20.39
CA SER A 120 -1.14 3.99 -20.52
C SER A 120 -2.22 3.18 -21.23
N ASP A 121 -1.86 2.42 -22.26
CA ASP A 121 -2.78 1.53 -22.99
C ASP A 121 -3.42 0.46 -22.10
N VAL A 122 -2.67 -0.05 -21.13
CA VAL A 122 -3.15 -1.06 -20.17
C VAL A 122 -4.01 -0.42 -19.08
N ALA A 123 -3.49 0.63 -18.45
CA ALA A 123 -4.17 1.29 -17.34
C ALA A 123 -5.49 1.96 -17.78
N ASP A 124 -5.51 2.63 -18.93
CA ASP A 124 -6.74 3.24 -19.45
C ASP A 124 -7.81 2.19 -19.77
N GLU A 125 -7.42 1.03 -20.34
CA GLU A 125 -8.35 -0.07 -20.61
C GLU A 125 -8.97 -0.61 -19.32
N ILE A 126 -8.14 -0.86 -18.28
CA ILE A 126 -8.59 -1.35 -16.97
C ILE A 126 -9.50 -0.30 -16.31
N GLY A 127 -9.05 0.96 -16.24
CA GLY A 127 -9.82 2.03 -15.64
C GLY A 127 -11.19 2.20 -16.30
N LYS A 128 -11.24 2.23 -17.62
CA LYS A 128 -12.49 2.33 -18.38
C LYS A 128 -13.45 1.16 -18.08
N SER A 129 -12.94 -0.06 -17.97
CA SER A 129 -13.76 -1.25 -17.74
C SER A 129 -14.23 -1.40 -16.28
N GLN A 130 -13.60 -0.68 -15.34
CA GLN A 130 -13.80 -0.84 -13.90
C GLN A 130 -14.23 0.47 -13.19
N GLY A 131 -14.87 1.40 -13.88
CA GLY A 131 -15.43 2.61 -13.27
C GLY A 131 -14.41 3.69 -12.89
N GLY A 132 -13.16 3.58 -13.34
CA GLY A 132 -12.06 4.50 -13.07
C GLY A 132 -11.22 4.10 -11.87
N PHE A 133 -9.96 4.53 -11.89
CA PHE A 133 -9.08 4.43 -10.73
C PHE A 133 -9.41 5.49 -9.68
N TYR A 134 -9.13 5.20 -8.41
CA TYR A 134 -9.14 6.24 -7.38
C TYR A 134 -8.12 7.33 -7.72
N ASP A 135 -8.43 8.56 -7.31
CA ASP A 135 -7.54 9.71 -7.56
C ASP A 135 -6.15 9.51 -6.93
N ILE A 136 -6.09 8.88 -5.75
CA ILE A 136 -4.83 8.54 -5.08
C ILE A 136 -4.00 7.53 -5.90
N SER A 137 -4.63 6.50 -6.46
CA SER A 137 -3.96 5.49 -7.29
C SER A 137 -3.44 6.13 -8.58
N LYS A 138 -4.24 7.00 -9.20
CA LYS A 138 -3.85 7.76 -10.39
C LYS A 138 -2.68 8.70 -10.09
N ALA A 139 -2.77 9.46 -8.99
CA ALA A 139 -1.74 10.45 -8.64
C ALA A 139 -0.35 9.84 -8.45
N VAL A 140 -0.23 8.64 -7.87
CA VAL A 140 1.06 7.98 -7.66
C VAL A 140 1.58 7.22 -8.88
N ALA A 141 0.70 6.82 -9.80
CA ALA A 141 1.03 6.00 -10.96
C ALA A 141 1.11 6.78 -12.28
N THR A 142 0.94 8.12 -12.26
CA THR A 142 1.03 8.94 -13.47
C THR A 142 2.06 10.06 -13.33
N VAL A 143 2.78 10.34 -14.40
CA VAL A 143 3.69 11.48 -14.53
C VAL A 143 3.53 12.08 -15.93
N GLY A 144 3.35 13.40 -16.03
CA GLY A 144 3.19 14.09 -17.31
C GLY A 144 2.00 13.57 -18.15
N GLY A 145 0.94 13.08 -17.50
CA GLY A 145 -0.25 12.53 -18.17
C GLY A 145 -0.10 11.10 -18.67
N LYS A 146 1.04 10.44 -18.43
CA LYS A 146 1.30 9.04 -18.80
C LYS A 146 1.28 8.14 -17.58
N TRP A 147 0.78 6.93 -17.74
CA TRP A 147 0.85 5.91 -16.71
C TRP A 147 2.23 5.25 -16.70
N ILE A 148 2.94 5.39 -15.57
CA ILE A 148 4.24 4.79 -15.28
C ILE A 148 4.11 3.45 -14.55
N GLY A 149 2.90 3.02 -14.27
CA GLY A 149 2.57 1.73 -13.67
C GLY A 149 1.07 1.47 -13.70
N VAL A 150 0.71 0.21 -13.52
CA VAL A 150 -0.71 -0.22 -13.42
C VAL A 150 -1.05 -0.39 -11.94
N PRO A 151 -1.91 0.47 -11.36
CA PRO A 151 -2.34 0.30 -9.99
C PRO A 151 -3.03 -1.06 -9.78
N TRP A 152 -2.62 -1.78 -8.74
CA TRP A 152 -3.13 -3.10 -8.38
C TRP A 152 -4.19 -3.02 -7.28
N ALA A 153 -3.79 -2.42 -6.16
CA ALA A 153 -4.64 -2.31 -4.98
C ALA A 153 -4.29 -1.04 -4.21
N THR A 154 -5.15 -0.66 -3.28
CA THR A 154 -4.88 0.34 -2.27
C THR A 154 -5.20 -0.23 -0.89
N GLY A 155 -4.85 0.50 0.15
CA GLY A 155 -5.17 0.12 1.52
C GLY A 155 -4.67 1.20 2.47
N GLY A 156 -4.76 0.94 3.76
CA GLY A 156 -4.24 1.86 4.77
C GLY A 156 -4.53 1.37 6.17
N GLY A 157 -4.07 2.15 7.14
CA GLY A 157 -4.27 1.86 8.55
C GLY A 157 -5.49 2.56 9.13
N LEU A 158 -6.12 1.86 10.06
CA LEU A 158 -7.03 2.40 11.07
C LEU A 158 -6.47 2.02 12.43
N VAL A 159 -6.89 2.70 13.48
CA VAL A 159 -6.49 2.28 14.83
C VAL A 159 -7.21 0.99 15.17
N THR A 160 -6.47 -0.10 15.24
CA THR A 160 -6.90 -1.39 15.76
C THR A 160 -6.80 -1.37 17.28
N TYR A 161 -7.86 -1.68 18.01
CA TYR A 161 -7.86 -1.60 19.48
C TYR A 161 -8.67 -2.69 20.15
N ARG A 162 -8.34 -2.97 21.41
CA ARG A 162 -9.05 -3.91 22.29
C ARG A 162 -10.27 -3.22 22.91
N LYS A 163 -11.46 -3.54 22.39
CA LYS A 163 -12.74 -2.97 22.86
C LYS A 163 -12.88 -3.04 24.37
N SER A 164 -12.69 -4.21 24.95
CA SER A 164 -12.88 -4.42 26.41
C SER A 164 -11.94 -3.56 27.25
N TRP A 165 -10.71 -3.34 26.80
CA TRP A 165 -9.72 -2.51 27.53
C TRP A 165 -10.05 -1.02 27.47
N PHE A 166 -10.61 -0.57 26.35
CA PHE A 166 -11.11 0.81 26.26
C PHE A 166 -12.41 1.02 27.06
N GLU A 167 -13.26 -0.01 27.12
CA GLU A 167 -14.45 0.03 28.00
C GLU A 167 -14.07 0.13 29.49
N GLU A 168 -13.03 -0.57 29.95
CA GLU A 168 -12.50 -0.50 31.32
C GLU A 168 -12.05 0.93 31.72
N ILE A 169 -11.69 1.79 30.77
CA ILE A 169 -11.23 3.17 31.02
C ILE A 169 -12.26 4.22 30.65
N GLY A 170 -13.52 3.82 30.36
CA GLY A 170 -14.67 4.70 30.18
C GLY A 170 -15.16 4.88 28.74
N TYR A 171 -14.64 4.16 27.76
CA TYR A 171 -15.11 4.21 26.35
C TYR A 171 -16.08 3.06 26.05
N SER A 172 -17.29 3.11 26.62
CA SER A 172 -18.29 2.05 26.48
C SER A 172 -18.90 1.97 25.07
N GLY A 173 -19.41 0.78 24.71
CA GLY A 173 -20.14 0.55 23.46
C GLY A 173 -19.27 0.60 22.19
N GLY A 174 -18.00 0.26 22.28
CA GLY A 174 -17.08 0.28 21.15
C GLY A 174 -16.65 1.68 20.72
N LYS A 175 -16.78 2.69 21.58
CA LYS A 175 -16.27 4.03 21.32
C LYS A 175 -14.73 4.04 21.38
N PHE A 176 -14.13 4.93 20.61
CA PHE A 176 -12.70 5.21 20.61
C PHE A 176 -12.46 6.73 20.79
N PRO A 177 -11.36 7.16 21.43
CA PRO A 177 -11.00 8.58 21.52
C PRO A 177 -10.94 9.26 20.16
N ASP A 178 -11.65 10.38 19.99
CA ASP A 178 -11.74 11.10 18.70
C ASP A 178 -10.82 12.34 18.61
N THR A 179 -10.11 12.66 19.69
CA THR A 179 -9.10 13.73 19.75
C THR A 179 -7.78 13.20 20.28
N TRP A 180 -6.67 13.89 19.97
CA TRP A 180 -5.33 13.49 20.45
C TRP A 180 -5.23 13.57 21.98
N ASP A 181 -5.85 14.58 22.62
CA ASP A 181 -5.87 14.68 24.09
C ASP A 181 -6.62 13.50 24.72
N ALA A 182 -7.79 13.16 24.17
CA ALA A 182 -8.55 12.01 24.67
C ALA A 182 -7.78 10.68 24.47
N LEU A 183 -7.06 10.52 23.34
CA LEU A 183 -6.25 9.32 23.10
C LEU A 183 -5.03 9.29 24.03
N ARG A 184 -4.39 10.43 24.31
CA ARG A 184 -3.28 10.52 25.25
C ARG A 184 -3.73 10.11 26.65
N ASP A 185 -4.85 10.66 27.14
CA ASP A 185 -5.40 10.30 28.45
C ASP A 185 -5.80 8.84 28.54
N ALA A 186 -6.41 8.30 27.49
CA ALA A 186 -6.70 6.87 27.39
C ALA A 186 -5.43 6.03 27.43
N GLY A 187 -4.41 6.41 26.66
CA GLY A 187 -3.13 5.73 26.61
C GLY A 187 -2.38 5.74 27.95
N LYS A 188 -2.41 6.85 28.70
CA LYS A 188 -1.87 6.94 30.07
C LYS A 188 -2.55 5.94 31.01
N LYS A 189 -3.90 5.87 30.97
CA LYS A 189 -4.65 4.91 31.79
C LYS A 189 -4.34 3.47 31.43
N LEU A 190 -4.23 3.18 30.13
CA LEU A 190 -3.85 1.83 29.66
C LEU A 190 -2.41 1.48 30.01
N LYS A 191 -1.45 2.41 29.83
CA LYS A 191 -0.03 2.19 30.17
C LYS A 191 0.13 1.92 31.66
N ALA A 192 -0.63 2.62 32.53
CA ALA A 192 -0.64 2.37 33.96
C ALA A 192 -1.13 0.95 34.35
N LYS A 193 -1.89 0.30 33.45
CA LYS A 193 -2.35 -1.10 33.55
C LYS A 193 -1.41 -2.10 32.85
N GLY A 194 -0.25 -1.67 32.35
CA GLY A 194 0.68 -2.50 31.57
C GLY A 194 0.25 -2.78 30.13
N ARG A 195 -0.67 -1.97 29.57
CA ARG A 195 -1.27 -2.14 28.25
C ARG A 195 -1.12 -0.84 27.40
N PRO A 196 0.12 -0.31 27.17
CA PRO A 196 0.34 0.94 26.47
C PRO A 196 -0.27 0.94 25.07
N LEU A 197 -0.35 2.10 24.44
CA LEU A 197 -0.49 2.20 22.99
C LEU A 197 0.81 1.71 22.35
N GLY A 198 0.73 1.13 21.17
CA GLY A 198 1.91 0.72 20.41
C GLY A 198 1.91 1.38 19.04
N GLN A 199 3.03 1.94 18.65
CA GLN A 199 3.20 2.48 17.30
C GLN A 199 4.66 2.43 16.89
N THR A 200 4.89 2.13 15.63
CA THR A 200 6.22 2.15 15.03
C THR A 200 6.70 3.60 14.86
N LEU A 201 7.90 3.86 15.31
CA LEU A 201 8.65 5.11 15.11
C LEU A 201 10.07 4.82 14.59
N GLY A 202 10.24 3.67 13.93
CA GLY A 202 11.43 3.24 13.23
C GLY A 202 11.28 3.37 11.70
N HIS A 203 12.30 2.90 10.99
CA HIS A 203 12.31 2.92 9.52
C HIS A 203 11.50 1.76 8.96
N THR A 204 10.22 1.99 8.71
CA THR A 204 9.29 1.04 8.10
C THR A 204 8.57 1.65 6.92
N PHE A 205 8.17 0.82 5.95
CA PHE A 205 7.54 1.32 4.72
C PHE A 205 6.07 1.74 4.92
N GLY A 206 5.37 1.16 5.90
CA GLY A 206 3.92 1.30 6.08
C GLY A 206 3.51 1.97 7.39
N ASP A 207 3.81 1.35 8.53
CA ASP A 207 3.23 1.71 9.83
C ASP A 207 3.71 3.05 10.37
N ALA A 208 5.02 3.34 10.28
CA ALA A 208 5.53 4.61 10.74
C ALA A 208 4.99 5.79 9.91
N PRO A 209 5.12 5.82 8.58
CA PRO A 209 4.52 6.89 7.79
C PRO A 209 2.98 6.90 7.91
N GLY A 210 2.33 5.73 7.98
CA GLY A 210 0.88 5.61 8.13
C GLY A 210 0.30 6.29 9.37
N PHE A 211 1.10 6.48 10.41
CA PHE A 211 0.71 7.21 11.62
C PHE A 211 1.23 8.65 11.60
N TRP A 212 2.53 8.86 11.38
CA TRP A 212 3.17 10.15 11.64
C TRP A 212 2.87 11.23 10.59
N TYR A 213 2.59 10.88 9.33
CA TYR A 213 2.13 11.83 8.32
C TYR A 213 0.70 12.34 8.62
N PRO A 214 -0.32 11.48 8.82
CA PRO A 214 -1.64 11.92 9.27
C PRO A 214 -1.61 12.70 10.59
N TYR A 215 -0.74 12.32 11.51
CA TYR A 215 -0.54 13.04 12.75
C TYR A 215 -0.11 14.49 12.48
N LEU A 216 0.96 14.72 11.70
CA LEU A 216 1.39 16.07 11.31
C LEU A 216 0.27 16.87 10.66
N TRP A 217 -0.41 16.28 9.68
CA TRP A 217 -1.49 16.96 8.96
C TRP A 217 -2.66 17.34 9.86
N SER A 218 -2.97 16.53 10.87
CA SER A 218 -4.03 16.82 11.83
C SER A 218 -3.75 18.03 12.69
N TRP A 219 -2.49 18.41 12.88
CA TRP A 219 -2.07 19.66 13.52
C TRP A 219 -2.07 20.85 12.57
N GLY A 220 -2.29 20.64 11.26
CA GLY A 220 -2.19 21.66 10.22
C GLY A 220 -0.80 21.79 9.59
N GLY A 221 0.15 20.91 9.99
CA GLY A 221 1.48 20.85 9.36
C GLY A 221 1.40 20.26 7.94
N LYS A 222 2.38 20.62 7.11
CA LYS A 222 2.51 20.16 5.72
C LYS A 222 3.99 20.09 5.33
N GLU A 223 4.30 19.25 4.37
CA GLU A 223 5.68 19.11 3.88
C GLU A 223 6.06 20.25 2.95
N VAL A 224 5.19 20.55 1.99
CA VAL A 224 5.40 21.61 0.98
C VAL A 224 4.13 22.43 0.78
N GLU A 225 4.25 23.54 0.07
CA GLU A 225 3.13 24.34 -0.42
C GLU A 225 2.44 23.64 -1.61
N ALA A 226 1.29 24.18 -2.04
CA ALA A 226 0.51 23.63 -3.15
C ALA A 226 1.27 23.60 -4.50
N ASP A 227 2.36 24.34 -4.61
CA ASP A 227 3.24 24.34 -5.78
C ASP A 227 4.08 23.04 -5.90
N GLY A 228 4.09 22.21 -4.85
CA GLY A 228 4.87 20.97 -4.78
C GLY A 228 6.39 21.16 -4.76
N LYS A 229 6.87 22.36 -4.46
CA LYS A 229 8.29 22.75 -4.48
C LYS A 229 8.73 23.50 -3.24
N THR A 230 7.95 24.47 -2.79
CA THR A 230 8.28 25.30 -1.63
C THR A 230 8.09 24.50 -0.36
N VAL A 231 9.20 24.18 0.33
CA VAL A 231 9.16 23.43 1.59
C VAL A 231 8.49 24.26 2.69
N ALA A 232 7.48 23.72 3.35
CA ALA A 232 6.63 24.38 4.32
C ALA A 232 6.66 23.74 5.72
N LEU A 233 7.51 22.75 5.93
CA LEU A 233 7.52 21.97 7.18
C LEU A 233 7.89 22.81 8.40
N ASN A 234 8.80 23.80 8.27
CA ASN A 234 9.19 24.67 9.39
C ASN A 234 8.07 25.67 9.70
N SER A 235 7.04 25.22 10.39
CA SER A 235 5.85 25.98 10.75
C SER A 235 5.52 25.80 12.24
N GLN A 236 4.75 26.74 12.81
CA GLN A 236 4.30 26.63 14.21
C GLN A 236 3.48 25.35 14.42
N ALA A 237 2.61 24.98 13.47
CA ALA A 237 1.83 23.74 13.54
C ALA A 237 2.71 22.47 13.63
N ALA A 238 3.80 22.41 12.86
CA ALA A 238 4.74 21.30 12.94
C ALA A 238 5.49 21.30 14.29
N ILE A 239 5.94 22.46 14.76
CA ILE A 239 6.60 22.59 16.06
C ILE A 239 5.67 22.14 17.19
N ASP A 240 4.41 22.58 17.18
CA ASP A 240 3.43 22.23 18.21
C ASP A 240 3.10 20.73 18.18
N SER A 241 3.02 20.12 16.98
CA SER A 241 2.84 18.69 16.83
C SER A 241 3.98 17.89 17.47
N VAL A 242 5.22 18.33 17.26
CA VAL A 242 6.41 17.67 17.83
C VAL A 242 6.47 17.88 19.35
N LYS A 243 6.18 19.09 19.85
CA LYS A 243 6.10 19.38 21.29
C LYS A 243 5.05 18.50 21.99
N TYR A 244 3.93 18.26 21.34
CA TYR A 244 2.91 17.36 21.88
C TYR A 244 3.30 15.89 21.79
N ALA A 245 3.94 15.47 20.70
CA ALA A 245 4.33 14.06 20.48
C ALA A 245 5.32 13.55 21.56
N VAL A 246 6.23 14.39 22.03
CA VAL A 246 7.25 13.98 23.00
C VAL A 246 6.65 13.48 24.32
N PRO A 247 5.85 14.25 25.08
CA PRO A 247 5.21 13.72 26.29
C PRO A 247 4.14 12.66 25.97
N PHE A 248 3.43 12.75 24.85
CA PHE A 248 2.47 11.73 24.43
C PHE A 248 3.14 10.37 24.27
N TRP A 249 4.29 10.32 23.60
CA TRP A 249 5.08 9.10 23.42
C TRP A 249 5.49 8.50 24.78
N LYS A 250 6.10 9.28 25.64
CA LYS A 250 6.59 8.85 26.95
C LYS A 250 5.48 8.38 27.89
N GLU A 251 4.34 9.08 27.89
CA GLU A 251 3.24 8.83 28.82
C GLU A 251 2.31 7.70 28.39
N ALA A 252 2.14 7.47 27.09
CA ALA A 252 1.06 6.63 26.57
C ALA A 252 1.55 5.43 25.75
N PHE A 253 2.70 5.52 25.07
CA PHE A 253 3.16 4.47 24.16
C PHE A 253 4.16 3.49 24.81
N ASP A 254 4.30 2.33 24.15
CA ASP A 254 5.44 1.45 24.31
C ASP A 254 6.66 2.09 23.62
N GLU A 255 7.67 2.46 24.41
CA GLU A 255 8.85 3.15 23.88
C GLU A 255 9.73 2.25 23.00
N GLY A 256 9.56 0.92 23.07
CA GLY A 256 10.16 -0.04 22.15
C GLY A 256 9.80 0.18 20.66
N GLY A 257 8.73 0.93 20.40
CA GLY A 257 8.31 1.32 19.06
C GLY A 257 9.36 2.01 18.19
N LEU A 258 10.40 2.59 18.80
CA LEU A 258 11.58 3.14 18.09
C LEU A 258 12.37 2.07 17.30
N ALA A 259 12.30 0.81 17.70
CA ALA A 259 13.01 -0.30 17.06
C ALA A 259 12.08 -1.28 16.33
N TRP A 260 10.80 -0.98 16.23
CA TRP A 260 9.82 -1.87 15.59
C TRP A 260 9.88 -1.82 14.06
N ASP A 261 9.63 -2.98 13.46
CA ASP A 261 9.30 -3.16 12.03
C ASP A 261 7.76 -3.21 11.83
N ASP A 262 7.29 -3.30 10.56
CA ASP A 262 5.87 -3.36 10.20
C ASP A 262 5.14 -4.63 10.70
N SER A 263 5.83 -5.57 11.35
CA SER A 263 5.24 -6.77 11.96
C SER A 263 5.31 -6.75 13.49
N SER A 264 6.06 -5.83 14.07
CA SER A 264 6.29 -5.79 15.53
C SER A 264 5.04 -5.39 16.30
N ASN A 265 4.29 -4.39 15.82
CA ASN A 265 3.02 -3.98 16.39
C ASN A 265 1.98 -5.11 16.33
N ASN A 266 1.95 -5.91 15.24
CA ASN A 266 1.08 -7.08 15.12
C ASN A 266 1.39 -8.09 16.24
N ARG A 267 2.67 -8.41 16.43
CA ARG A 267 3.09 -9.34 17.50
C ARG A 267 2.76 -8.79 18.88
N ALA A 268 3.05 -7.51 19.12
CA ALA A 268 2.76 -6.86 20.40
C ALA A 268 1.27 -6.82 20.73
N PHE A 269 0.41 -6.55 19.73
CA PHE A 269 -1.03 -6.55 19.92
C PHE A 269 -1.58 -7.95 20.17
N LEU A 270 -1.19 -8.93 19.35
CA LEU A 270 -1.65 -10.32 19.46
C LEU A 270 -1.14 -11.02 20.72
N SER A 271 0.00 -10.60 21.28
CA SER A 271 0.48 -11.07 22.59
C SER A 271 -0.22 -10.39 23.78
N GLY A 272 -1.01 -9.35 23.53
CA GLY A 272 -1.65 -8.57 24.60
C GLY A 272 -0.73 -7.55 25.26
N SER A 273 0.43 -7.23 24.66
CA SER A 273 1.39 -6.26 25.21
C SER A 273 0.98 -4.82 24.99
N ILE A 274 0.13 -4.54 23.99
CA ILE A 274 -0.36 -3.19 23.68
C ILE A 274 -1.88 -3.19 23.50
N GLY A 275 -2.52 -2.06 23.83
CA GLY A 275 -3.99 -1.90 23.77
C GLY A 275 -4.54 -1.40 22.45
N ALA A 276 -3.74 -0.66 21.69
CA ALA A 276 -4.10 -0.13 20.37
C ALA A 276 -2.86 0.19 19.52
N THR A 277 -3.03 0.12 18.19
CA THR A 277 -2.01 0.51 17.20
C THR A 277 -2.68 0.93 15.90
N ASN A 278 -2.13 1.90 15.16
CA ASN A 278 -2.56 2.14 13.78
C ASN A 278 -1.98 1.07 12.87
N ASN A 279 -2.85 0.33 12.18
CA ASN A 279 -2.44 -0.81 11.35
C ASN A 279 -3.49 -1.10 10.27
N GLY A 280 -3.12 -1.86 9.25
CA GLY A 280 -4.08 -2.52 8.35
C GLY A 280 -4.89 -3.59 9.10
N ALA A 281 -5.81 -4.27 8.40
CA ALA A 281 -6.67 -5.28 9.01
C ALA A 281 -5.95 -6.60 9.39
N SER A 282 -4.62 -6.71 9.17
CA SER A 282 -3.85 -7.95 9.34
C SER A 282 -3.93 -8.55 10.75
N ILE A 283 -3.93 -7.72 11.79
CA ILE A 283 -4.07 -8.17 13.19
C ILE A 283 -5.41 -8.88 13.40
N TYR A 284 -6.50 -8.24 12.96
CA TYR A 284 -7.84 -8.79 13.08
C TYR A 284 -8.00 -10.10 12.30
N LEU A 285 -7.51 -10.14 11.06
CA LEU A 285 -7.58 -11.32 10.20
C LEU A 285 -6.77 -12.48 10.76
N GLU A 286 -5.57 -12.23 11.30
CA GLU A 286 -4.74 -13.25 11.92
C GLU A 286 -5.39 -13.79 13.20
N ALA A 287 -5.94 -12.93 14.06
CA ALA A 287 -6.66 -13.35 15.27
C ALA A 287 -7.92 -14.17 14.93
N LYS A 288 -8.64 -13.78 13.87
CA LYS A 288 -9.84 -14.49 13.41
C LYS A 288 -9.53 -15.86 12.78
N LYS A 289 -8.38 -15.94 12.08
CA LYS A 289 -7.90 -17.19 11.47
C LYS A 289 -7.43 -18.22 12.51
N LYS A 290 -6.92 -17.75 13.66
CA LYS A 290 -6.38 -18.60 14.74
C LYS A 290 -7.08 -18.31 16.06
N PRO A 291 -8.41 -18.55 16.16
CA PRO A 291 -9.22 -18.13 17.31
C PRO A 291 -8.80 -18.81 18.62
N ASP A 292 -8.25 -20.03 18.55
CA ASP A 292 -7.80 -20.79 19.73
C ASP A 292 -6.39 -20.38 20.18
N SER A 293 -5.61 -19.68 19.32
CA SER A 293 -4.26 -19.24 19.62
C SER A 293 -4.23 -17.83 20.21
N TYR A 294 -5.18 -17.00 19.85
CA TYR A 294 -5.28 -15.61 20.30
C TYR A 294 -6.54 -15.43 21.14
N LEU A 295 -6.34 -15.38 22.44
CA LEU A 295 -7.43 -15.28 23.41
C LEU A 295 -7.38 -13.96 24.18
N THR A 296 -8.53 -13.50 24.63
CA THR A 296 -8.66 -12.41 25.60
C THR A 296 -8.26 -12.88 27.00
N ASP A 297 -8.13 -11.95 27.93
CA ASP A 297 -7.89 -12.24 29.37
C ASP A 297 -9.02 -13.12 29.99
N LYS A 298 -10.18 -13.20 29.31
CA LYS A 298 -11.34 -14.03 29.71
C LYS A 298 -11.39 -15.38 28.99
N GLY A 299 -10.39 -15.72 28.19
CA GLY A 299 -10.32 -16.96 27.43
C GLY A 299 -11.27 -17.01 26.22
N THR A 300 -11.82 -15.89 25.77
CA THR A 300 -12.62 -15.81 24.54
C THR A 300 -11.73 -15.47 23.34
N PRO A 301 -12.11 -15.82 22.09
CA PRO A 301 -11.34 -15.47 20.91
C PRO A 301 -11.12 -13.96 20.79
N MET A 302 -9.86 -13.52 20.66
CA MET A 302 -9.46 -12.12 20.69
C MET A 302 -10.09 -11.29 19.57
N TRP A 303 -10.31 -11.87 18.39
CA TRP A 303 -10.92 -11.17 17.25
C TRP A 303 -12.29 -10.57 17.58
N GLN A 304 -13.04 -11.16 18.52
CA GLN A 304 -14.34 -10.65 18.97
C GLN A 304 -14.23 -9.38 19.83
N ASP A 305 -13.03 -9.10 20.33
CA ASP A 305 -12.69 -7.93 21.14
C ASP A 305 -11.92 -6.87 20.35
N ILE A 306 -11.71 -7.08 19.04
CA ILE A 306 -11.00 -6.13 18.18
C ILE A 306 -12.01 -5.28 17.41
N LEU A 307 -11.81 -3.97 17.45
CA LEU A 307 -12.50 -2.99 16.62
C LEU A 307 -11.48 -2.05 15.95
N HIS A 308 -11.98 -1.28 14.98
CA HIS A 308 -11.19 -0.30 14.23
C HIS A 308 -11.82 1.09 14.31
N ALA A 309 -10.97 2.11 14.41
CA ALA A 309 -11.37 3.50 14.42
C ALA A 309 -10.42 4.35 13.57
N PRO A 310 -10.85 5.48 12.99
CA PRO A 310 -9.93 6.41 12.37
C PRO A 310 -8.98 7.00 13.42
N LEU A 311 -7.82 7.51 12.96
CA LEU A 311 -6.94 8.31 13.82
C LEU A 311 -7.69 9.52 14.38
N PRO A 312 -7.33 10.01 15.58
CA PRO A 312 -7.97 11.19 16.16
C PRO A 312 -7.88 12.43 15.27
N LYS A 313 -8.85 13.30 15.39
CA LYS A 313 -8.83 14.62 14.76
C LYS A 313 -7.99 15.61 15.58
N GLY A 314 -7.33 16.53 14.88
CA GLY A 314 -6.71 17.74 15.44
C GLY A 314 -7.33 19.00 14.84
N ALA A 315 -6.69 20.15 15.09
CA ALA A 315 -7.13 21.45 14.55
C ALA A 315 -7.11 21.50 13.01
N GLY A 316 -6.18 20.76 12.37
CA GLY A 316 -6.09 20.64 10.91
C GLY A 316 -7.09 19.66 10.29
N GLY A 317 -7.76 18.84 11.09
CA GLY A 317 -8.71 17.83 10.62
C GLY A 317 -8.38 16.40 11.04
N GLN A 318 -9.01 15.43 10.35
CA GLN A 318 -8.81 14.00 10.54
C GLN A 318 -8.41 13.37 9.21
N PHE A 319 -7.31 12.64 9.19
CA PHE A 319 -6.72 12.11 7.97
C PHE A 319 -6.24 10.68 8.15
N ASN A 320 -6.09 9.99 7.03
CA ASN A 320 -5.28 8.77 6.91
C ASN A 320 -4.26 8.93 5.76
N LEU A 321 -3.29 8.05 5.71
CA LEU A 321 -2.36 7.89 4.60
C LEU A 321 -2.70 6.57 3.91
N PRO A 322 -3.37 6.60 2.74
CA PRO A 322 -3.59 5.38 1.97
C PRO A 322 -2.29 4.91 1.33
N GLY A 323 -2.00 3.63 1.45
CA GLY A 323 -0.98 2.96 0.65
C GLY A 323 -1.48 2.71 -0.77
N SER A 324 -0.58 2.68 -1.72
CA SER A 324 -0.86 2.26 -3.10
C SER A 324 0.10 1.15 -3.50
N PHE A 325 -0.42 0.15 -4.19
CA PHE A 325 0.34 -0.97 -4.74
C PHE A 325 0.25 -0.88 -6.26
N THR A 326 1.39 -0.65 -6.91
CA THR A 326 1.43 -0.34 -8.36
C THR A 326 2.43 -1.25 -9.06
N ASN A 327 1.96 -1.99 -10.05
CA ASN A 327 2.81 -2.81 -10.91
C ASN A 327 3.57 -1.92 -11.91
N MET A 328 4.86 -1.77 -11.72
CA MET A 328 5.76 -1.10 -12.65
C MET A 328 6.23 -2.08 -13.71
N LEU A 329 6.11 -1.74 -14.99
CA LEU A 329 6.74 -2.46 -16.08
C LEU A 329 8.11 -1.82 -16.35
N MET A 330 9.17 -2.61 -16.22
CA MET A 330 10.53 -2.12 -16.31
C MET A 330 10.93 -1.82 -17.76
N GLY A 331 11.53 -0.65 -18.00
CA GLY A 331 11.91 -0.19 -19.35
C GLY A 331 12.94 -1.09 -20.03
N TYR A 332 13.83 -1.74 -19.26
CA TYR A 332 14.82 -2.69 -19.79
C TYR A 332 14.22 -4.04 -20.23
N SER A 333 12.96 -4.34 -19.83
CA SER A 333 12.31 -5.61 -20.15
C SER A 333 12.24 -5.83 -21.66
N LYS A 334 12.66 -7.00 -22.12
CA LYS A 334 12.50 -7.43 -23.51
C LYS A 334 11.13 -8.07 -23.76
N ASN A 335 10.34 -8.26 -22.70
CA ASN A 335 9.03 -8.91 -22.71
C ASN A 335 7.88 -7.88 -22.59
N GLN A 336 8.02 -6.67 -23.18
CA GLN A 336 7.05 -5.56 -23.01
C GLN A 336 5.62 -6.00 -23.33
N LYS A 337 5.39 -6.62 -24.49
CA LYS A 337 4.04 -7.06 -24.91
C LYS A 337 3.50 -8.19 -24.01
N PRO A 338 4.23 -9.31 -23.77
CA PRO A 338 3.76 -10.35 -22.86
C PRO A 338 3.48 -9.84 -21.44
N ALA A 339 4.31 -8.93 -20.92
CA ALA A 339 4.10 -8.31 -19.61
C ALA A 339 2.84 -7.44 -19.55
N LYS A 340 2.56 -6.65 -20.59
CA LYS A 340 1.32 -5.87 -20.72
C LYS A 340 0.09 -6.77 -20.80
N ASP A 341 0.15 -7.86 -21.56
CA ASP A 341 -0.95 -8.83 -21.69
C ASP A 341 -1.18 -9.57 -20.35
N PHE A 342 -0.11 -9.88 -19.62
CA PHE A 342 -0.24 -10.42 -18.26
C PHE A 342 -0.91 -9.41 -17.31
N LEU A 343 -0.49 -8.13 -17.33
CA LEU A 343 -1.11 -7.09 -16.50
C LEU A 343 -2.60 -6.92 -16.79
N ARG A 344 -3.01 -6.94 -18.08
CA ARG A 344 -4.43 -6.94 -18.46
C ARG A 344 -5.18 -8.14 -17.92
N TRP A 345 -4.62 -9.32 -18.10
CA TRP A 345 -5.25 -10.56 -17.68
C TRP A 345 -5.39 -10.64 -16.16
N VAL A 346 -4.32 -10.38 -15.41
CA VAL A 346 -4.33 -10.51 -13.95
C VAL A 346 -5.19 -9.43 -13.27
N SER A 347 -5.34 -8.26 -13.90
CA SER A 347 -6.21 -7.18 -13.42
C SER A 347 -7.65 -7.27 -13.95
N SER A 348 -7.98 -8.29 -14.77
CA SER A 348 -9.36 -8.50 -15.21
C SER A 348 -10.26 -8.85 -14.04
N LYS A 349 -11.53 -8.40 -14.07
CA LYS A 349 -12.48 -8.62 -12.98
C LYS A 349 -12.51 -10.07 -12.46
N PRO A 350 -12.70 -11.10 -13.32
CA PRO A 350 -12.83 -12.48 -12.84
C PRO A 350 -11.52 -13.06 -12.26
N VAL A 351 -10.37 -12.54 -12.66
CA VAL A 351 -9.08 -13.00 -12.14
C VAL A 351 -8.72 -12.24 -10.87
N PHE A 352 -8.83 -10.90 -10.89
CA PHE A 352 -8.52 -10.06 -9.74
C PHE A 352 -9.46 -10.33 -8.55
N GLU A 353 -10.76 -10.59 -8.81
CA GLU A 353 -11.76 -10.93 -7.78
C GLU A 353 -11.32 -12.13 -6.92
N GLN A 354 -10.67 -13.13 -7.49
CA GLN A 354 -10.18 -14.29 -6.73
C GLN A 354 -9.13 -13.86 -5.68
N TRP A 355 -8.17 -13.03 -6.09
CA TRP A 355 -7.17 -12.49 -5.18
C TRP A 355 -7.81 -11.50 -4.19
N PHE A 356 -8.64 -10.58 -4.65
CA PHE A 356 -9.29 -9.56 -3.83
C PHE A 356 -10.17 -10.18 -2.74
N THR A 357 -10.98 -11.18 -3.06
CA THR A 357 -11.77 -11.92 -2.08
C THR A 357 -10.89 -12.60 -1.03
N SER A 358 -9.71 -13.10 -1.41
CA SER A 358 -8.77 -13.72 -0.47
C SER A 358 -8.12 -12.74 0.50
N GLN A 359 -8.11 -11.45 0.17
CA GLN A 359 -7.67 -10.36 1.05
C GLN A 359 -8.65 -10.07 2.20
N GLN A 360 -9.90 -10.49 2.07
CA GLN A 360 -10.94 -10.39 3.12
C GLN A 360 -11.13 -8.96 3.67
N GLY A 361 -10.90 -7.91 2.87
CA GLY A 361 -10.98 -6.51 3.30
C GLY A 361 -9.68 -5.94 3.89
N TYR A 362 -8.54 -6.63 3.75
CA TYR A 362 -7.23 -6.09 4.09
C TYR A 362 -6.79 -4.99 3.13
N THR A 363 -7.11 -5.13 1.84
CA THR A 363 -6.85 -4.11 0.80
C THR A 363 -8.12 -3.79 0.04
N ASP A 364 -8.17 -2.60 -0.52
CA ASP A 364 -9.12 -2.20 -1.54
C ASP A 364 -8.56 -2.50 -2.93
N GLY A 365 -9.43 -2.74 -3.91
CA GLY A 365 -9.03 -2.70 -5.31
C GLY A 365 -8.62 -1.27 -5.70
N ALA A 366 -7.80 -1.12 -6.72
CA ALA A 366 -7.35 0.21 -7.15
C ALA A 366 -8.40 1.02 -7.94
N THR A 367 -9.54 0.40 -8.31
CA THR A 367 -10.62 1.01 -9.09
C THR A 367 -11.94 1.02 -8.31
N ARG A 368 -12.84 1.94 -8.69
CA ARG A 368 -14.13 2.14 -8.02
C ARG A 368 -15.08 0.95 -8.14
N TYR A 369 -14.86 0.04 -9.09
CA TYR A 369 -15.65 -1.20 -9.23
C TYR A 369 -15.66 -2.03 -7.94
N TRP A 370 -14.58 -2.02 -7.17
CA TRP A 370 -14.38 -2.85 -5.98
C TRP A 370 -15.01 -2.28 -4.71
N GLU A 371 -15.53 -1.03 -4.75
CA GLU A 371 -16.28 -0.44 -3.64
C GLU A 371 -17.58 -1.21 -3.34
N GLU A 372 -18.19 -1.77 -4.39
CA GLU A 372 -19.46 -2.49 -4.30
C GLU A 372 -19.30 -4.03 -4.18
N ASP A 373 -18.04 -4.50 -4.00
CA ASP A 373 -17.80 -5.94 -3.87
C ASP A 373 -18.45 -6.51 -2.62
N PRO A 374 -19.10 -7.70 -2.71
CA PRO A 374 -19.74 -8.37 -1.58
C PRO A 374 -18.81 -8.66 -0.39
N VAL A 375 -17.48 -8.63 -0.56
CA VAL A 375 -16.52 -8.83 0.53
C VAL A 375 -16.75 -7.85 1.69
N TRP A 376 -17.14 -6.60 1.37
CA TRP A 376 -17.39 -5.55 2.36
C TRP A 376 -18.62 -5.79 3.24
N GLY A 377 -19.58 -6.56 2.76
CA GLY A 377 -20.78 -6.96 3.52
C GLY A 377 -20.59 -8.17 4.41
N LYS A 378 -19.47 -8.91 4.26
CA LYS A 378 -19.24 -10.17 5.00
C LYS A 378 -18.85 -9.95 6.45
N ASP A 379 -18.19 -8.84 6.75
CA ASP A 379 -17.68 -8.53 8.08
C ASP A 379 -17.78 -7.03 8.39
N PRO A 380 -18.75 -6.61 9.20
CA PRO A 380 -18.96 -5.19 9.54
C PRO A 380 -17.74 -4.52 10.22
N VAL A 381 -16.88 -5.31 10.89
CA VAL A 381 -15.67 -4.80 11.55
C VAL A 381 -14.65 -4.30 10.53
N LEU A 382 -14.66 -4.83 9.30
CA LEU A 382 -13.75 -4.45 8.21
C LEU A 382 -14.32 -3.37 7.29
N LEU A 383 -15.62 -3.09 7.36
CA LEU A 383 -16.27 -2.10 6.49
C LEU A 383 -15.61 -0.70 6.51
N PRO A 384 -15.08 -0.19 7.65
CA PRO A 384 -14.41 1.11 7.68
C PRO A 384 -13.17 1.22 6.77
N PHE A 385 -12.52 0.10 6.42
CA PHE A 385 -11.35 0.09 5.53
C PHE A 385 -11.72 0.43 4.08
N ARG A 386 -12.92 0.06 3.60
CA ARG A 386 -13.42 0.36 2.25
C ARG A 386 -13.31 1.84 1.86
N ASP A 387 -13.47 2.74 2.83
CA ASP A 387 -13.54 4.18 2.57
C ASP A 387 -12.17 4.86 2.58
N ILE A 388 -11.09 4.15 2.92
CA ILE A 388 -9.74 4.71 3.04
C ILE A 388 -9.26 5.37 1.75
N PRO A 389 -9.43 4.77 0.54
CA PRO A 389 -8.97 5.39 -0.70
C PRO A 389 -9.62 6.74 -1.01
N ASN A 390 -10.84 6.96 -0.52
CA ASN A 390 -11.62 8.18 -0.76
C ASN A 390 -11.34 9.30 0.24
N LYS A 391 -10.68 9.02 1.39
CA LYS A 391 -10.54 9.96 2.52
C LYS A 391 -9.09 10.29 2.88
N GLY A 392 -8.13 9.74 2.12
CA GLY A 392 -6.72 9.86 2.44
C GLY A 392 -6.04 11.06 1.80
N ARG A 393 -4.90 11.44 2.39
CA ARG A 393 -3.91 12.34 1.79
C ARG A 393 -2.67 11.55 1.38
N LEU A 394 -1.95 12.08 0.39
CA LEU A 394 -0.69 11.50 -0.06
C LEU A 394 0.50 12.29 0.50
N MET A 395 1.63 11.65 0.58
CA MET A 395 2.91 12.27 0.94
C MET A 395 3.28 13.37 -0.07
N GLY A 396 3.91 14.43 0.40
CA GLY A 396 4.14 15.65 -0.37
C GLY A 396 3.02 16.68 -0.24
N TYR A 397 2.11 16.49 0.71
CA TYR A 397 1.06 17.46 0.99
C TYR A 397 1.67 18.80 1.49
N ALA A 398 1.18 19.99 1.06
CA ALA A 398 -0.04 20.25 0.25
C ALA A 398 0.16 20.19 -1.28
N GLY A 399 1.35 19.87 -1.78
CA GLY A 399 1.61 19.66 -3.21
C GLY A 399 1.14 18.29 -3.68
N PRO A 400 1.26 18.03 -5.00
CA PRO A 400 1.02 16.71 -5.56
C PRO A 400 2.14 15.74 -5.12
N PRO A 401 1.87 14.41 -5.09
CA PRO A 401 2.92 13.44 -4.93
C PRO A 401 3.90 13.51 -6.11
N GLY A 402 5.17 13.27 -5.87
CA GLY A 402 6.21 13.36 -6.88
C GLY A 402 7.50 12.67 -6.44
N ARG A 403 8.53 12.72 -7.29
CA ARG A 403 9.84 12.15 -7.00
C ARG A 403 10.41 12.65 -5.67
N ALA A 404 10.32 13.95 -5.40
CA ALA A 404 10.85 14.54 -4.18
C ALA A 404 10.12 14.01 -2.93
N SER A 405 8.78 13.91 -2.96
CA SER A 405 8.03 13.34 -1.83
C SER A 405 8.32 11.85 -1.63
N ALA A 406 8.54 11.09 -2.70
CA ALA A 406 8.93 9.70 -2.62
C ALA A 406 10.35 9.55 -2.02
N GLU A 407 11.29 10.40 -2.41
CA GLU A 407 12.63 10.43 -1.83
C GLU A 407 12.61 10.82 -0.36
N ALA A 408 11.83 11.83 0.02
CA ALA A 408 11.67 12.25 1.41
C ALA A 408 11.12 11.12 2.29
N GLN A 409 10.14 10.36 1.78
CA GLN A 409 9.58 9.20 2.48
C GLN A 409 10.61 8.07 2.62
N THR A 410 11.36 7.74 1.57
CA THR A 410 12.36 6.66 1.62
C THR A 410 13.56 6.99 2.50
N LYS A 411 13.83 8.26 2.73
CA LYS A 411 14.82 8.75 3.71
C LYS A 411 14.24 8.93 5.11
N TYR A 412 12.96 8.61 5.32
CA TYR A 412 12.26 8.68 6.61
C TYR A 412 12.31 10.03 7.32
N ILE A 413 12.47 11.13 6.57
CA ILE A 413 12.74 12.46 7.15
C ILE A 413 11.69 12.87 8.18
N LEU A 414 10.40 12.70 7.86
CA LEU A 414 9.32 13.06 8.78
C LEU A 414 9.25 12.13 10.00
N VAL A 415 9.48 10.84 9.81
CA VAL A 415 9.52 9.85 10.90
C VAL A 415 10.69 10.17 11.83
N ASP A 416 11.86 10.43 11.29
CA ASP A 416 13.07 10.80 12.04
C ASP A 416 12.92 12.11 12.81
N MET A 417 12.16 13.07 12.31
CA MET A 417 11.84 14.30 13.03
C MET A 417 11.21 13.98 14.40
N TYR A 418 10.20 13.13 14.42
CA TYR A 418 9.55 12.71 15.66
C TYR A 418 10.45 11.78 16.48
N ALA A 419 11.16 10.85 15.86
CA ALA A 419 12.08 9.94 16.54
C ALA A 419 13.19 10.69 17.27
N LYS A 420 13.83 11.67 16.63
CA LYS A 420 14.86 12.53 17.25
C LYS A 420 14.30 13.32 18.43
N ALA A 421 13.09 13.86 18.28
CA ALA A 421 12.47 14.65 19.35
C ALA A 421 12.13 13.80 20.59
N VAL A 422 11.55 12.60 20.43
CA VAL A 422 11.26 11.72 21.57
C VAL A 422 12.53 11.19 22.23
N GLN A 423 13.65 11.18 21.51
CA GLN A 423 14.98 10.84 22.04
C GLN A 423 15.71 12.04 22.67
N GLY A 424 15.10 13.23 22.71
CA GLY A 424 15.60 14.38 23.45
C GLY A 424 16.07 15.58 22.63
N MET A 425 15.96 15.54 21.28
CA MET A 425 16.19 16.74 20.47
C MET A 425 15.08 17.77 20.74
N PRO A 426 15.39 19.06 20.97
CA PRO A 426 14.36 20.08 21.05
C PRO A 426 13.44 20.09 19.84
N ALA A 427 12.15 20.34 20.06
CA ALA A 427 11.14 20.25 19.00
C ALA A 427 11.43 21.18 17.81
N GLU A 428 11.83 22.42 18.09
CA GLU A 428 12.21 23.41 17.09
C GLU A 428 13.43 22.95 16.26
N ASP A 429 14.41 22.32 16.90
CA ASP A 429 15.61 21.81 16.22
C ASP A 429 15.29 20.59 15.37
N ALA A 430 14.41 19.69 15.83
CA ALA A 430 13.95 18.54 15.07
C ALA A 430 13.19 18.97 13.80
N VAL A 431 12.26 19.94 13.92
CA VAL A 431 11.54 20.50 12.77
C VAL A 431 12.48 21.22 11.81
N LYS A 432 13.42 22.04 12.33
CA LYS A 432 14.41 22.73 11.52
C LYS A 432 15.33 21.77 10.77
N TRP A 433 15.77 20.70 11.43
CA TRP A 433 16.56 19.63 10.80
C TRP A 433 15.76 18.99 9.64
N ALA A 434 14.54 18.53 9.90
CA ALA A 434 13.72 17.88 8.88
C ALA A 434 13.39 18.81 7.70
N HIS A 435 13.09 20.09 7.99
CA HIS A 435 12.90 21.12 6.96
C HIS A 435 14.16 21.27 6.08
N GLY A 436 15.34 21.33 6.69
CA GLY A 436 16.61 21.43 5.96
C GLY A 436 16.89 20.21 5.08
N GLU A 437 16.53 18.99 5.53
CA GLU A 437 16.63 17.79 4.70
C GLU A 437 15.64 17.82 3.52
N LEU A 438 14.40 18.28 3.75
CA LEU A 438 13.42 18.44 2.66
C LEU A 438 13.90 19.49 1.63
N VAL A 439 14.46 20.62 2.07
CA VAL A 439 14.98 21.65 1.15
C VAL A 439 16.02 21.05 0.19
N LYS A 440 16.92 20.17 0.66
CA LYS A 440 17.92 19.50 -0.20
C LYS A 440 17.29 18.57 -1.26
N ILE A 441 16.07 18.08 -1.03
CA ILE A 441 15.39 17.16 -1.95
C ILE A 441 14.51 17.92 -2.93
N TYR A 442 13.89 19.02 -2.49
CA TYR A 442 12.95 19.81 -3.29
C TYR A 442 13.62 20.95 -4.06
N SER A 443 14.96 21.17 -3.86
CA SER A 443 15.77 22.19 -4.56
C SER A 443 16.08 21.81 -6.01
#